data_91efebef1f042928d6c4e2bb05c40262
#
_entry.id   91efebef1f042928d6c4e2bb05c40262
#
_cell.length_a   1.000
_cell.length_b   1.000
_cell.length_c   1.000
_cell.angle_alpha   90.00
_cell.angle_beta   90.00
_cell.angle_gamma   90.00
#
_symmetry.space_group_name_H-M   'P 1'
#
loop_
_entity.id
_entity.type
_entity.pdbx_description
1 polymer ?
#
loop_
_entity_poly.entity_id
_entity_poly.type
_entity_poly.pdbx_seq_one_letter_code
_entity_poly.pdbx_strand_id
1 'polypeptide(L)'
;YAAFLALGEDACAAAWEMDTVEGAREDSACLLTLLHRPSRLQLALLLEAKDSGCVADALGGIRAVLGADGMRRVFRAVLTDNGAEFSDEAAIAALLGEGPGETRLFYCDPRRSDQKGACERNHVELRKLLPKGAGLRFDRLAPADLALAMSHVNSEPRGALGFSTPARAFRAMLGDDAAALLDAYGVGDVALGDLDLTPGLIERARAERGDAPLA
;
A
#
# COMPACT_ATOMS: atom_id res chain seq x y z
N TYR A 1 4.08 1.79 20.19
CA TYR A 1 3.05 2.78 19.78
C TYR A 1 3.23 4.13 20.51
N ALA A 2 3.63 4.14 21.79
CA ALA A 2 3.83 5.37 22.54
C ALA A 2 4.83 6.33 21.86
N ALA A 3 5.93 5.81 21.29
CA ALA A 3 6.90 6.60 20.54
C ALA A 3 6.29 7.23 19.27
N PHE A 4 5.36 6.53 18.60
CA PHE A 4 4.61 7.08 17.48
C PHE A 4 3.74 8.27 17.90
N LEU A 5 2.99 8.14 19.00
CA LEU A 5 2.16 9.22 19.53
C LEU A 5 3.00 10.43 20.00
N ALA A 6 4.23 10.19 20.46
CA ALA A 6 5.15 11.25 20.86
C ALA A 6 5.62 12.15 19.70
N LEU A 7 5.41 11.74 18.44
CA LEU A 7 5.64 12.60 17.26
C LEU A 7 4.70 13.81 17.21
N GLY A 8 3.58 13.78 17.94
CA GLY A 8 2.53 14.78 17.89
C GLY A 8 1.44 14.47 16.84
N GLU A 9 0.30 15.14 16.99
CA GLU A 9 -0.92 14.86 16.23
C GLU A 9 -0.72 15.01 14.72
N ASP A 10 -0.08 16.10 14.28
CA ASP A 10 0.15 16.37 12.84
C ASP A 10 1.05 15.32 12.19
N ALA A 11 2.13 14.92 12.86
CA ALA A 11 3.03 13.90 12.32
C ALA A 11 2.37 12.51 12.29
N CYS A 12 1.59 12.16 13.31
CA CYS A 12 0.81 10.94 13.32
C CYS A 12 -0.26 10.93 12.21
N ALA A 13 -0.91 12.07 11.97
CA ALA A 13 -1.89 12.22 10.88
C ALA A 13 -1.24 12.11 9.50
N ALA A 14 0.01 12.53 9.36
CA ALA A 14 0.78 12.49 8.11
C ALA A 14 1.48 11.15 7.84
N ALA A 15 1.35 10.16 8.72
CA ALA A 15 2.05 8.88 8.61
C ALA A 15 1.48 7.98 7.51
N TRP A 16 2.31 7.01 7.12
CA TRP A 16 1.88 5.83 6.38
C TRP A 16 1.51 4.70 7.34
N GLU A 17 0.54 3.90 6.93
CA GLU A 17 0.29 2.59 7.54
C GLU A 17 0.74 1.49 6.60
N MET A 18 1.45 0.51 7.13
CA MET A 18 1.96 -0.64 6.40
C MET A 18 1.34 -1.92 6.98
N ASP A 19 0.85 -2.80 6.10
CA ASP A 19 0.18 -4.04 6.48
C ASP A 19 0.31 -5.08 5.38
N THR A 20 -0.01 -6.34 5.67
CA THR A 20 -0.12 -7.39 4.67
C THR A 20 -1.54 -7.88 4.50
N VAL A 21 -1.90 -8.24 3.26
CA VAL A 21 -3.19 -8.83 2.91
C VAL A 21 -2.96 -10.21 2.31
N GLU A 22 -3.47 -11.24 2.96
CA GLU A 22 -3.37 -12.63 2.52
C GLU A 22 -4.50 -12.98 1.54
N GLY A 23 -4.20 -13.83 0.56
CA GLY A 23 -5.15 -14.41 -0.38
C GLY A 23 -5.86 -15.66 0.14
N ALA A 24 -5.90 -16.72 -0.65
CA ALA A 24 -6.37 -18.03 -0.24
C ALA A 24 -5.35 -18.66 0.74
N ARG A 25 -5.82 -19.64 1.52
CA ARG A 25 -4.95 -20.30 2.52
C ARG A 25 -3.75 -21.03 1.90
N GLU A 26 -3.92 -21.46 0.67
CA GLU A 26 -2.93 -22.22 -0.11
C GLU A 26 -1.94 -21.33 -0.85
N ASP A 27 -2.14 -19.99 -0.84
CA ASP A 27 -1.22 -19.05 -1.46
C ASP A 27 0.03 -18.86 -0.62
N SER A 28 1.19 -18.84 -1.28
CA SER A 28 2.44 -18.34 -0.73
C SER A 28 2.49 -16.83 -0.79
N ALA A 29 2.00 -16.28 -1.92
CA ALA A 29 1.98 -14.86 -2.18
C ALA A 29 1.00 -14.11 -1.28
N CYS A 30 1.39 -12.90 -0.92
CA CYS A 30 0.53 -11.94 -0.23
C CYS A 30 0.75 -10.53 -0.81
N LEU A 31 -0.04 -9.57 -0.35
CA LEU A 31 0.13 -8.18 -0.75
C LEU A 31 0.69 -7.37 0.42
N LEU A 32 1.78 -6.63 0.16
CA LEU A 32 2.16 -5.52 1.02
C LEU A 32 1.29 -4.33 0.66
N THR A 33 0.57 -3.79 1.63
CA THR A 33 -0.25 -2.59 1.45
C THR A 33 0.38 -1.42 2.19
N LEU A 34 0.48 -0.29 1.51
CA LEU A 34 0.99 0.98 2.03
C LEU A 34 -0.12 2.02 1.87
N LEU A 35 -0.58 2.57 2.98
CA LEU A 35 -1.61 3.60 3.01
C LEU A 35 -1.06 4.92 3.51
N HIS A 36 -1.11 5.95 2.67
CA HIS A 36 -0.82 7.33 3.06
C HIS A 36 -2.05 7.96 3.72
N ARG A 37 -2.01 8.16 5.04
CA ARG A 37 -3.15 8.64 5.83
C ARG A 37 -3.78 9.93 5.29
N PRO A 38 -3.01 10.99 4.95
CA PRO A 38 -3.59 12.27 4.52
C PRO A 38 -4.34 12.17 3.21
N SER A 39 -3.75 11.56 2.18
CA SER A 39 -4.37 11.46 0.85
C SER A 39 -5.26 10.24 0.68
N ARG A 40 -5.26 9.31 1.63
CA ARG A 40 -5.92 7.99 1.50
C ARG A 40 -5.41 7.16 0.32
N LEU A 41 -4.28 7.54 -0.27
CA LEU A 41 -3.64 6.75 -1.32
C LEU A 41 -3.24 5.40 -0.77
N GLN A 42 -3.58 4.35 -1.49
CA GLN A 42 -3.15 2.99 -1.20
C GLN A 42 -2.26 2.47 -2.33
N LEU A 43 -1.13 1.87 -1.99
CA LEU A 43 -0.39 0.98 -2.87
C LEU A 43 -0.56 -0.45 -2.40
N ALA A 44 -0.55 -1.39 -3.34
CA ALA A 44 -0.51 -2.82 -3.07
C ALA A 44 0.60 -3.43 -3.92
N LEU A 45 1.55 -4.08 -3.29
CA LEU A 45 2.70 -4.70 -3.94
C LEU A 45 2.63 -6.20 -3.72
N LEU A 46 2.89 -6.98 -4.77
CA LEU A 46 2.91 -8.43 -4.68
C LEU A 46 4.20 -8.88 -3.99
N LEU A 47 4.06 -9.67 -2.94
CA LEU A 47 5.14 -10.39 -2.29
C LEU A 47 5.03 -11.88 -2.63
N GLU A 48 6.15 -12.52 -2.96
CA GLU A 48 6.20 -13.97 -3.24
C GLU A 48 5.92 -14.81 -1.99
N ALA A 49 6.28 -14.26 -0.82
CA ALA A 49 6.01 -14.87 0.48
C ALA A 49 5.76 -13.80 1.55
N LYS A 50 5.09 -14.19 2.63
CA LYS A 50 4.87 -13.33 3.79
C LYS A 50 6.08 -13.41 4.74
N ASP A 51 7.19 -12.80 4.33
CA ASP A 51 8.42 -12.76 5.13
C ASP A 51 9.12 -11.39 5.05
N SER A 52 10.10 -11.16 5.92
CA SER A 52 10.79 -9.88 6.04
C SER A 52 11.70 -9.57 4.84
N GLY A 53 12.23 -10.57 4.17
CA GLY A 53 13.03 -10.41 2.97
C GLY A 53 12.19 -9.83 1.83
N CYS A 54 11.01 -10.42 1.57
CA CYS A 54 10.08 -9.92 0.56
C CYS A 54 9.60 -8.49 0.86
N VAL A 55 9.36 -8.15 2.13
CA VAL A 55 9.03 -6.77 2.53
C VAL A 55 10.19 -5.83 2.25
N ALA A 56 11.42 -6.22 2.60
CA ALA A 56 12.61 -5.42 2.34
C ALA A 56 12.83 -5.21 0.83
N ASP A 57 12.66 -6.24 0.00
CA ASP A 57 12.77 -6.15 -1.46
C ASP A 57 11.73 -5.18 -2.04
N ALA A 58 10.49 -5.24 -1.59
CA ALA A 58 9.43 -4.34 -2.02
C ALA A 58 9.74 -2.87 -1.65
N LEU A 59 10.21 -2.60 -0.43
CA LEU A 59 10.65 -1.27 0.00
C LEU A 59 11.92 -0.83 -0.74
N GLY A 60 12.82 -1.76 -1.05
CA GLY A 60 13.99 -1.54 -1.90
C GLY A 60 13.62 -1.07 -3.30
N GLY A 61 12.57 -1.65 -3.89
CA GLY A 61 12.00 -1.21 -5.16
C GLY A 61 11.48 0.23 -5.10
N ILE A 62 10.75 0.60 -4.06
CA ILE A 62 10.29 1.97 -3.84
C ILE A 62 11.48 2.92 -3.70
N ARG A 63 12.51 2.52 -2.93
CA ARG A 63 13.73 3.31 -2.74
C ARG A 63 14.52 3.49 -4.04
N ALA A 64 14.51 2.52 -4.92
CA ALA A 64 15.16 2.64 -6.23
C ALA A 64 14.48 3.71 -7.10
N VAL A 65 13.16 3.87 -6.97
CA VAL A 65 12.38 4.92 -7.67
C VAL A 65 12.61 6.29 -7.07
N LEU A 66 12.47 6.43 -5.75
CA LEU A 66 12.46 7.73 -5.05
C LEU A 66 13.86 8.24 -4.68
N GLY A 67 14.85 7.35 -4.62
CA GLY A 67 16.14 7.63 -4.00
C GLY A 67 16.05 7.84 -2.48
N ALA A 68 17.18 8.01 -1.81
CA ALA A 68 17.21 8.16 -0.36
C ALA A 68 16.47 9.42 0.14
N ASP A 69 16.61 10.52 -0.56
CA ASP A 69 15.98 11.79 -0.16
C ASP A 69 14.48 11.79 -0.42
N GLY A 70 14.03 11.17 -1.53
CA GLY A 70 12.61 10.95 -1.78
C GLY A 70 11.95 10.08 -0.73
N MET A 71 12.61 8.98 -0.33
CA MET A 71 12.12 8.14 0.79
C MET A 71 11.91 8.97 2.06
N ARG A 72 12.85 9.84 2.43
CA ARG A 72 12.72 10.70 3.62
C ARG A 72 11.57 11.70 3.51
N ARG A 73 11.33 12.25 2.30
CA ARG A 73 10.22 13.20 2.09
C ARG A 73 8.86 12.50 2.13
N VAL A 74 8.76 11.33 1.50
CA VAL A 74 7.51 10.59 1.34
C VAL A 74 7.15 9.79 2.59
N PHE A 75 8.10 9.01 3.13
CA PHE A 75 7.87 8.12 4.27
C PHE A 75 8.41 8.72 5.57
N ARG A 76 7.81 9.82 6.04
CA ARG A 76 8.26 10.51 7.27
C ARG A 76 8.04 9.69 8.53
N ALA A 77 6.96 8.95 8.58
CA ALA A 77 6.65 7.98 9.64
C ALA A 77 5.85 6.83 9.02
N VAL A 78 6.18 5.62 9.40
CA VAL A 78 5.49 4.39 8.96
C VAL A 78 5.08 3.62 10.19
N LEU A 79 3.79 3.32 10.32
CA LEU A 79 3.23 2.52 11.40
C LEU A 79 2.88 1.14 10.87
N THR A 80 3.35 0.10 11.52
CA THR A 80 3.04 -1.29 11.21
C THR A 80 2.64 -2.07 12.46
N ASP A 81 2.19 -3.31 12.31
CA ASP A 81 2.00 -4.21 13.45
C ASP A 81 3.29 -5.01 13.73
N ASN A 82 3.16 -5.99 14.66
CA ASN A 82 4.27 -6.85 15.04
C ASN A 82 4.24 -8.18 14.26
N GLY A 83 3.82 -8.17 13.00
CA GLY A 83 3.87 -9.34 12.13
C GLY A 83 5.30 -9.82 11.91
N ALA A 84 5.48 -11.14 11.73
CA ALA A 84 6.81 -11.74 11.49
C ALA A 84 7.47 -11.16 10.24
N GLU A 85 6.69 -10.76 9.25
CA GLU A 85 7.14 -10.11 8.01
C GLU A 85 7.74 -8.72 8.23
N PHE A 86 7.48 -8.09 9.37
CA PHE A 86 8.05 -6.80 9.76
C PHE A 86 9.13 -6.91 10.84
N SER A 87 9.64 -8.12 11.11
CA SER A 87 10.58 -8.38 12.19
C SER A 87 12.02 -7.91 11.92
N ASP A 88 12.40 -7.68 10.65
CA ASP A 88 13.70 -7.10 10.33
C ASP A 88 13.62 -5.56 10.36
N GLU A 89 13.50 -5.05 11.60
CA GLU A 89 13.42 -3.60 11.86
C GLU A 89 14.60 -2.85 11.27
N ALA A 90 15.81 -3.41 11.37
CA ALA A 90 17.02 -2.74 10.91
C ALA A 90 17.04 -2.57 9.38
N ALA A 91 16.65 -3.60 8.62
CA ALA A 91 16.57 -3.52 7.17
C ALA A 91 15.48 -2.54 6.73
N ILE A 92 14.28 -2.61 7.32
CA ILE A 92 13.17 -1.71 6.99
C ILE A 92 13.52 -0.26 7.32
N ALA A 93 14.07 0.02 8.51
CA ALA A 93 14.50 1.34 8.94
C ALA A 93 15.55 1.95 8.00
N ALA A 94 16.56 1.16 7.62
CA ALA A 94 17.57 1.58 6.66
C ALA A 94 16.98 1.94 5.29
N LEU A 95 15.98 1.17 4.80
CA LEU A 95 15.29 1.43 3.54
C LEU A 95 14.42 2.70 3.61
N LEU A 96 13.78 2.95 4.73
CA LEU A 96 13.02 4.19 4.99
C LEU A 96 13.94 5.42 5.14
N GLY A 97 15.25 5.21 5.21
CA GLY A 97 16.24 6.28 5.29
C GLY A 97 16.39 6.87 6.68
N GLU A 98 16.19 6.06 7.73
CA GLU A 98 16.50 6.47 9.10
C GLU A 98 17.97 6.85 9.23
N GLY A 99 18.21 7.96 9.87
CA GLY A 99 19.54 8.47 10.22
C GLY A 99 19.78 8.40 11.73
N PRO A 100 20.99 8.77 12.18
CA PRO A 100 21.29 8.84 13.61
C PRO A 100 20.30 9.75 14.36
N GLY A 101 19.56 9.19 15.32
CA GLY A 101 18.58 9.91 16.12
C GLY A 101 17.22 10.15 15.45
N GLU A 102 17.00 9.62 14.26
CA GLU A 102 15.69 9.64 13.61
C GLU A 102 15.05 8.26 13.68
N THR A 103 13.80 8.19 14.09
CA THR A 103 12.96 6.98 14.01
C THR A 103 11.82 7.25 13.04
N ARG A 104 11.69 6.39 12.02
CA ARG A 104 10.62 6.47 11.01
C ARG A 104 9.70 5.27 11.05
N LEU A 105 10.20 4.12 11.50
CA LEU A 105 9.42 2.89 11.66
C LEU A 105 8.87 2.80 13.08
N PHE A 106 7.57 2.58 13.19
CA PHE A 106 6.85 2.46 14.44
C PHE A 106 5.96 1.23 14.43
N TYR A 107 5.80 0.61 15.60
CA TYR A 107 4.98 -0.58 15.76
C TYR A 107 3.75 -0.28 16.62
N CYS A 108 2.63 -0.88 16.25
CA CYS A 108 1.45 -0.93 17.11
C CYS A 108 1.73 -1.74 18.38
N ASP A 109 0.95 -1.49 19.41
CA ASP A 109 0.98 -2.37 20.58
C ASP A 109 0.45 -3.77 20.20
N PRO A 110 0.94 -4.83 20.82
CA PRO A 110 0.49 -6.18 20.53
C PRO A 110 -1.04 -6.34 20.65
N ARG A 111 -1.68 -6.93 19.65
CA ARG A 111 -3.14 -7.18 19.57
C ARG A 111 -3.99 -5.89 19.52
N ARG A 112 -3.43 -4.78 19.07
CA ARG A 112 -4.10 -3.49 18.93
C ARG A 112 -4.21 -3.07 17.45
N SER A 113 -4.92 -3.87 16.65
CA SER A 113 -5.17 -3.58 15.22
C SER A 113 -5.92 -2.26 15.03
N ASP A 114 -6.74 -1.84 16.01
CA ASP A 114 -7.44 -0.56 16.02
C ASP A 114 -6.51 0.66 15.86
N GLN A 115 -5.23 0.53 16.18
CA GLN A 115 -4.22 1.58 16.00
C GLN A 115 -3.85 1.82 14.52
N LYS A 116 -4.16 0.86 13.60
CA LYS A 116 -4.06 0.96 12.13
C LYS A 116 -5.44 1.08 11.46
N GLY A 117 -6.36 1.77 12.07
CA GLY A 117 -7.75 1.83 11.59
C GLY A 117 -7.93 2.50 10.21
N ALA A 118 -6.95 3.22 9.67
CA ALA A 118 -7.02 3.75 8.32
C ALA A 118 -6.74 2.65 7.28
N CYS A 119 -5.75 1.79 7.52
CA CYS A 119 -5.43 0.65 6.66
C CYS A 119 -6.57 -0.37 6.62
N GLU A 120 -7.15 -0.72 7.77
CA GLU A 120 -8.30 -1.62 7.84
C GLU A 120 -9.49 -1.14 7.00
N ARG A 121 -9.82 0.15 7.07
CA ARG A 121 -10.87 0.75 6.23
C ARG A 121 -10.54 0.70 4.74
N ASN A 122 -9.28 0.89 4.37
CA ASN A 122 -8.85 0.85 2.98
C ASN A 122 -8.76 -0.58 2.44
N HIS A 123 -8.51 -1.58 3.29
CA HIS A 123 -8.58 -2.99 2.87
C HIS A 123 -9.99 -3.36 2.40
N VAL A 124 -11.05 -2.70 2.88
CA VAL A 124 -12.41 -2.89 2.37
C VAL A 124 -12.48 -2.54 0.87
N GLU A 125 -11.80 -1.47 0.43
CA GLU A 125 -11.77 -1.08 -0.98
C GLU A 125 -11.02 -2.11 -1.83
N LEU A 126 -9.85 -2.55 -1.38
CA LEU A 126 -9.09 -3.60 -2.05
C LEU A 126 -9.91 -4.91 -2.14
N ARG A 127 -10.67 -5.24 -1.09
CA ARG A 127 -11.49 -6.45 -1.04
C ARG A 127 -12.74 -6.41 -1.94
N LYS A 128 -13.14 -5.26 -2.45
CA LYS A 128 -14.15 -5.17 -3.52
C LYS A 128 -13.63 -5.80 -4.82
N LEU A 129 -12.33 -5.65 -5.10
CA LEU A 129 -11.66 -6.18 -6.29
C LEU A 129 -11.10 -7.59 -6.08
N LEU A 130 -10.56 -7.85 -4.90
CA LEU A 130 -9.93 -9.11 -4.48
C LEU A 130 -10.63 -9.70 -3.25
N PRO A 131 -11.89 -10.17 -3.38
CA PRO A 131 -12.66 -10.65 -2.25
C PRO A 131 -12.08 -11.93 -1.65
N LYS A 132 -12.07 -12.01 -0.32
CA LYS A 132 -11.66 -13.21 0.40
C LYS A 132 -12.69 -14.32 0.20
N GLY A 133 -12.23 -15.53 -0.03
CA GLY A 133 -13.10 -16.71 -0.17
C GLY A 133 -13.76 -16.88 -1.55
N ALA A 134 -13.41 -16.05 -2.54
CA ALA A 134 -13.90 -16.19 -3.92
C ALA A 134 -13.07 -17.16 -4.77
N GLY A 135 -12.17 -17.93 -4.18
CA GLY A 135 -11.26 -18.84 -4.88
C GLY A 135 -10.11 -18.16 -5.60
N LEU A 136 -9.97 -16.83 -5.47
CA LEU A 136 -8.90 -16.08 -6.12
C LEU A 136 -7.53 -16.47 -5.53
N ARG A 137 -6.58 -16.76 -6.42
CA ARG A 137 -5.22 -17.16 -6.04
C ARG A 137 -4.26 -15.99 -6.22
N PHE A 138 -3.67 -15.52 -5.11
CA PHE A 138 -2.68 -14.45 -5.15
C PHE A 138 -1.37 -14.90 -5.81
N ASP A 139 -1.05 -16.19 -5.77
CA ASP A 139 0.07 -16.78 -6.52
C ASP A 139 -0.04 -16.59 -8.04
N ARG A 140 -1.24 -16.25 -8.55
CA ARG A 140 -1.48 -16.00 -9.98
C ARG A 140 -1.52 -14.50 -10.33
N LEU A 141 -1.50 -13.61 -9.33
CA LEU A 141 -1.49 -12.17 -9.57
C LEU A 141 -0.22 -11.74 -10.27
N ALA A 142 -0.36 -10.75 -11.14
CA ALA A 142 0.76 -10.06 -11.77
C ALA A 142 0.81 -8.59 -11.28
N PRO A 143 1.96 -7.91 -11.36
CA PRO A 143 2.04 -6.48 -11.05
C PRO A 143 1.03 -5.62 -11.81
N ALA A 144 0.73 -5.97 -13.07
CA ALA A 144 -0.27 -5.27 -13.88
C ALA A 144 -1.70 -5.36 -13.31
N ASP A 145 -2.05 -6.47 -12.64
CA ASP A 145 -3.35 -6.63 -11.99
C ASP A 145 -3.48 -5.67 -10.80
N LEU A 146 -2.39 -5.51 -10.04
CA LEU A 146 -2.35 -4.58 -8.90
C LEU A 146 -2.29 -3.13 -9.36
N ALA A 147 -1.57 -2.81 -10.43
CA ALA A 147 -1.55 -1.50 -11.05
C ALA A 147 -2.98 -1.07 -11.46
N LEU A 148 -3.71 -1.97 -12.13
CA LEU A 148 -5.11 -1.75 -12.51
C LEU A 148 -5.99 -1.56 -11.28
N ALA A 149 -5.93 -2.47 -10.31
CA ALA A 149 -6.72 -2.40 -9.08
C ALA A 149 -6.47 -1.08 -8.33
N MET A 150 -5.20 -0.71 -8.14
CA MET A 150 -4.83 0.52 -7.43
C MET A 150 -5.21 1.78 -8.23
N SER A 151 -5.20 1.75 -9.55
CA SER A 151 -5.71 2.84 -10.39
C SER A 151 -7.19 3.12 -10.10
N HIS A 152 -8.01 2.09 -10.06
CA HIS A 152 -9.44 2.24 -9.77
C HIS A 152 -9.70 2.65 -8.30
N VAL A 153 -9.06 2.00 -7.33
CA VAL A 153 -9.20 2.34 -5.89
C VAL A 153 -8.80 3.79 -5.61
N ASN A 154 -7.70 4.25 -6.20
CA ASN A 154 -7.16 5.59 -5.97
C ASN A 154 -7.82 6.67 -6.83
N SER A 155 -8.68 6.31 -7.77
CA SER A 155 -9.47 7.23 -8.58
C SER A 155 -10.91 7.41 -8.07
N GLU A 156 -11.33 6.67 -7.03
CA GLU A 156 -12.64 6.85 -6.40
C GLU A 156 -12.66 8.12 -5.52
N PRO A 157 -13.56 9.10 -5.77
CA PRO A 157 -13.66 10.30 -4.96
C PRO A 157 -14.01 9.98 -3.50
N ARG A 158 -13.35 10.64 -2.56
CA ARG A 158 -13.55 10.42 -1.12
C ARG A 158 -14.16 11.66 -0.46
N GLY A 159 -15.26 11.50 0.27
CA GLY A 159 -15.89 12.60 1.02
C GLY A 159 -14.90 13.26 2.01
N ALA A 160 -14.05 12.47 2.67
CA ALA A 160 -13.01 12.97 3.58
C ALA A 160 -11.94 13.84 2.89
N LEU A 161 -11.85 13.80 1.56
CA LEU A 161 -10.94 14.62 0.74
C LEU A 161 -11.67 15.74 -0.01
N GLY A 162 -12.87 16.14 0.44
CA GLY A 162 -13.69 17.11 -0.27
C GLY A 162 -14.06 16.65 -1.69
N PHE A 163 -14.31 15.36 -1.86
CA PHE A 163 -14.58 14.68 -3.13
C PHE A 163 -13.41 14.68 -4.13
N SER A 164 -12.19 15.01 -3.68
CA SER A 164 -10.98 14.70 -4.46
C SER A 164 -10.70 13.21 -4.44
N THR A 165 -9.92 12.74 -5.42
CA THR A 165 -9.44 11.34 -5.44
C THR A 165 -8.15 11.19 -4.64
N PRO A 166 -7.87 10.01 -4.06
CA PRO A 166 -6.61 9.71 -3.39
C PRO A 166 -5.37 10.05 -4.23
N ALA A 167 -5.35 9.64 -5.51
CA ALA A 167 -4.23 9.90 -6.41
C ALA A 167 -4.00 11.41 -6.63
N ARG A 168 -5.06 12.20 -6.84
CA ARG A 168 -4.95 13.67 -6.99
C ARG A 168 -4.47 14.34 -5.71
N ALA A 169 -5.03 13.94 -4.56
CA ALA A 169 -4.60 14.48 -3.27
C ALA A 169 -3.13 14.16 -2.99
N PHE A 170 -2.68 12.95 -3.29
CA PHE A 170 -1.30 12.52 -3.13
C PHE A 170 -0.32 13.33 -4.00
N ARG A 171 -0.64 13.50 -5.31
CA ARG A 171 0.14 14.34 -6.21
C ARG A 171 0.20 15.79 -5.74
N ALA A 172 -0.91 16.34 -5.25
CA ALA A 172 -0.94 17.70 -4.73
C ALA A 172 -0.06 17.90 -3.49
N MET A 173 0.09 16.87 -2.67
CA MET A 173 0.90 16.91 -1.43
C MET A 173 2.40 16.67 -1.67
N LEU A 174 2.76 15.81 -2.60
CA LEU A 174 4.13 15.30 -2.75
C LEU A 174 4.75 15.55 -4.15
N GLY A 175 4.02 16.19 -5.06
CA GLY A 175 4.54 16.64 -6.34
C GLY A 175 5.22 15.54 -7.16
N ASP A 176 6.46 15.80 -7.56
CA ASP A 176 7.25 14.91 -8.42
C ASP A 176 7.53 13.54 -7.78
N ASP A 177 7.71 13.48 -6.45
CA ASP A 177 7.87 12.21 -5.76
C ASP A 177 6.62 11.32 -5.88
N ALA A 178 5.43 11.93 -5.80
CA ALA A 178 4.17 11.22 -6.00
C ALA A 178 4.01 10.75 -7.44
N ALA A 179 4.33 11.58 -8.43
CA ALA A 179 4.27 11.22 -9.84
C ALA A 179 5.20 10.04 -10.14
N ALA A 180 6.47 10.14 -9.72
CA ALA A 180 7.45 9.09 -9.92
C ALA A 180 7.02 7.75 -9.31
N LEU A 181 6.45 7.78 -8.10
CA LEU A 181 6.00 6.57 -7.41
C LEU A 181 4.79 5.95 -8.13
N LEU A 182 3.78 6.74 -8.48
CA LEU A 182 2.58 6.23 -9.15
C LEU A 182 2.90 5.69 -10.54
N ASP A 183 3.74 6.39 -11.31
CA ASP A 183 4.15 5.97 -12.65
C ASP A 183 4.96 4.66 -12.61
N ALA A 184 5.89 4.53 -11.66
CA ALA A 184 6.70 3.32 -11.51
C ALA A 184 5.86 2.07 -11.19
N TYR A 185 4.75 2.24 -10.47
CA TYR A 185 3.82 1.15 -10.13
C TYR A 185 2.60 1.09 -11.06
N GLY A 186 2.58 1.87 -12.15
CA GLY A 186 1.54 1.85 -13.16
C GLY A 186 0.17 2.30 -12.65
N VAL A 187 0.14 3.13 -11.60
CA VAL A 187 -1.11 3.65 -11.01
C VAL A 187 -1.53 4.93 -11.74
N GLY A 188 -2.48 4.77 -12.67
CA GLY A 188 -3.05 5.86 -13.47
C GLY A 188 -4.35 6.44 -12.90
N ASP A 189 -4.79 7.55 -13.50
CA ASP A 189 -6.10 8.11 -13.21
C ASP A 189 -7.17 7.42 -14.05
N VAL A 190 -8.29 7.05 -13.42
CA VAL A 190 -9.46 6.47 -14.07
C VAL A 190 -10.59 7.50 -14.01
N ALA A 191 -11.26 7.75 -15.14
CA ALA A 191 -12.39 8.67 -15.16
C ALA A 191 -13.56 8.11 -14.34
N LEU A 192 -14.35 9.00 -13.73
CA LEU A 192 -15.46 8.59 -12.84
C LEU A 192 -16.45 7.64 -13.51
N GLY A 193 -16.72 7.86 -14.81
CA GLY A 193 -17.62 7.01 -15.59
C GLY A 193 -17.08 5.61 -15.91
N ASP A 194 -15.75 5.44 -15.80
CA ASP A 194 -15.06 4.17 -16.11
C ASP A 194 -14.65 3.41 -14.84
N LEU A 195 -14.99 3.95 -13.66
CA LEU A 195 -14.68 3.29 -12.40
C LEU A 195 -15.40 1.96 -12.27
N ASP A 196 -14.63 0.92 -12.04
CA ASP A 196 -15.15 -0.41 -11.74
C ASP A 196 -14.43 -0.96 -10.50
N LEU A 197 -15.17 -1.09 -9.43
CA LEU A 197 -14.69 -1.65 -8.16
C LEU A 197 -15.33 -3.03 -7.90
N THR A 198 -15.36 -3.87 -8.95
CA THR A 198 -15.86 -5.23 -8.86
C THR A 198 -14.77 -6.26 -9.16
N PRO A 199 -14.88 -7.50 -8.68
CA PRO A 199 -13.91 -8.56 -8.97
C PRO A 199 -13.74 -8.82 -10.48
N GLY A 200 -14.79 -8.57 -11.27
CA GLY A 200 -14.78 -8.75 -12.72
C GLY A 200 -13.79 -7.85 -13.46
N LEU A 201 -13.37 -6.72 -12.88
CA LEU A 201 -12.41 -5.82 -13.51
C LEU A 201 -11.10 -6.54 -13.85
N ILE A 202 -10.49 -7.18 -12.87
CA ILE A 202 -9.19 -7.85 -13.05
C ILE A 202 -9.33 -9.04 -14.00
N GLU A 203 -10.37 -9.85 -13.84
CA GLU A 203 -10.60 -11.02 -14.69
C GLU A 203 -10.78 -10.63 -16.18
N ARG A 204 -11.52 -9.54 -16.47
CA ARG A 204 -11.65 -9.05 -17.87
C ARG A 204 -10.30 -8.60 -18.43
N ALA A 205 -9.56 -7.80 -17.68
CA ALA A 205 -8.25 -7.32 -18.12
C ALA A 205 -7.26 -8.48 -18.34
N ARG A 206 -7.30 -9.52 -17.50
CA ARG A 206 -6.49 -10.74 -17.67
C ARG A 206 -6.89 -11.49 -18.93
N ALA A 207 -8.18 -11.67 -19.17
CA ALA A 207 -8.68 -12.33 -20.38
C ALA A 207 -8.24 -11.57 -21.66
N GLU A 208 -8.27 -10.25 -21.66
CA GLU A 208 -7.79 -9.40 -22.77
C GLU A 208 -6.28 -9.55 -23.02
N ARG A 209 -5.48 -9.75 -21.97
CA ARG A 209 -4.04 -10.02 -22.07
C ARG A 209 -3.70 -11.47 -22.41
N GLY A 210 -4.67 -12.38 -22.35
CA GLY A 210 -4.46 -13.82 -22.51
C GLY A 210 -3.89 -14.51 -21.29
N ASP A 211 -4.00 -13.90 -20.12
CA ASP A 211 -3.56 -14.47 -18.84
C ASP A 211 -4.56 -15.51 -18.32
N ALA A 212 -4.07 -16.47 -17.52
CA ALA A 212 -4.94 -17.44 -16.86
C ALA A 212 -5.84 -16.74 -15.81
N PRO A 213 -7.08 -17.22 -15.56
CA PRO A 213 -7.95 -16.71 -14.52
C PRO A 213 -7.29 -16.77 -13.12
N LEU A 214 -7.72 -15.91 -12.21
CA LEU A 214 -7.26 -15.93 -10.81
C LEU A 214 -7.91 -17.05 -10.00
N ALA A 215 -9.13 -17.44 -10.33
CA ALA A 215 -9.85 -18.53 -9.68
C ALA A 215 -9.53 -19.90 -10.28
#